data_88c6bd15969adc69c1b9469ec66fd060
#
_entry.id   88c6bd15969adc69c1b9469ec66fd060
#
_cell.length_a   1.000
_cell.length_b   1.000
_cell.length_c   1.000
_cell.angle_alpha   90.00
_cell.angle_beta   90.00
_cell.angle_gamma   90.00
#
_symmetry.space_group_name_H-M   'P 1'
#
loop_
_entity.id
_entity.type
_entity.pdbx_description
1 polymer ?
#
loop_
_entity_poly.entity_id
_entity_poly.type
_entity_poly.pdbx_seq_one_letter_code
_entity_poly.pdbx_strand_id
1 'polypeptide(L)'
;MNLEEFRSYAKSFNVIPVSRRLLADGESPVGVYQKLTKNRENTFLLESAEHDGTWARYSFIGVRSEATLSEKNGIAYWQGIAPAGAPHGTDPLAALKICASHLRSPQIPGLPPLTSGLVGFMGYDVVRRLEKLPNLTIKDIEMPELSFMLTSDLAVFDHSNATITLIANAINWDGSDDRVDEAYASCQSRLDQMESDLAVSLNSEVQRIPEFTKPVYEANTSSEKFKSSVLEIKEEILSGEAFQVVLSQRFSMKSTADAMDVYRMLRLNNPSPYMYLFRFSDGIEIVGSSPEALVKVNQKDVMIHPIAGTRRRSADPREDDELAQELLADPKERAEHLMLVDLGRNDLGRVCAPGTVEVVDFMHIERYSHVMHIVSTVIGKLKEGATPIDALFSVFPAGTLSGAPKPRAMEIIEEQENTRRGVYGGIVGYIDFTGNLDTAIAIRTALILNGTAYVQAGAGIVADSDPESENQECHNKAAAVLSAVHAANRLGKN
;
A
#
# COMPACT_ATOMS: atom_id res chain seq x y z
N MET A 1 -21.88 10.45 18.53
CA MET A 1 -21.83 11.94 18.51
C MET A 1 -23.24 12.48 18.33
N ASN A 2 -23.65 13.44 19.14
CA ASN A 2 -24.93 14.15 18.98
C ASN A 2 -24.73 15.44 18.14
N LEU A 3 -25.86 16.15 17.81
CA LEU A 3 -25.80 17.34 16.96
C LEU A 3 -25.05 18.53 17.62
N GLU A 4 -25.10 18.67 18.94
CA GLU A 4 -24.38 19.75 19.63
C GLU A 4 -22.89 19.55 19.60
N GLU A 5 -22.44 18.32 19.82
CA GLU A 5 -21.02 17.94 19.67
C GLU A 5 -20.54 18.14 18.22
N PHE A 6 -21.36 17.74 17.24
CA PHE A 6 -21.05 17.93 15.83
C PHE A 6 -20.87 19.42 15.48
N ARG A 7 -21.80 20.27 15.90
CA ARG A 7 -21.68 21.73 15.72
C ARG A 7 -20.45 22.31 16.41
N SER A 8 -20.04 21.75 17.55
CA SER A 8 -18.83 22.19 18.25
C SER A 8 -17.58 21.87 17.42
N TYR A 9 -17.49 20.68 16.86
CA TYR A 9 -16.38 20.30 15.98
C TYR A 9 -16.36 21.09 14.67
N ALA A 10 -17.52 21.41 14.08
CA ALA A 10 -17.65 22.17 12.84
C ALA A 10 -17.00 23.57 12.89
N LYS A 11 -16.84 24.15 14.09
CA LYS A 11 -16.15 25.44 14.28
C LYS A 11 -14.64 25.39 14.03
N SER A 12 -14.03 24.21 14.10
CA SER A 12 -12.55 24.06 14.06
C SER A 12 -12.07 23.05 13.03
N PHE A 13 -12.94 22.17 12.56
CA PHE A 13 -12.64 21.09 11.63
C PHE A 13 -13.58 21.10 10.45
N ASN A 14 -13.08 20.75 9.30
CA ASN A 14 -13.87 20.70 8.06
C ASN A 14 -14.15 19.26 7.57
N VAL A 15 -13.66 18.25 8.30
CA VAL A 15 -14.08 16.86 8.15
C VAL A 15 -14.48 16.32 9.52
N ILE A 16 -15.74 15.90 9.65
CA ILE A 16 -16.27 15.44 10.95
C ILE A 16 -16.81 14.02 10.78
N PRO A 17 -16.18 13.01 11.41
CA PRO A 17 -16.68 11.64 11.38
C PRO A 17 -17.84 11.47 12.36
N VAL A 18 -19.00 11.10 11.85
CA VAL A 18 -20.14 10.63 12.65
C VAL A 18 -20.12 9.12 12.65
N SER A 19 -20.20 8.49 13.81
CA SER A 19 -19.97 7.06 13.93
C SER A 19 -21.06 6.32 14.70
N ARG A 20 -21.19 5.00 14.39
CA ARG A 20 -22.06 4.06 15.08
C ARG A 20 -21.32 2.74 15.25
N ARG A 21 -21.28 2.20 16.45
CA ARG A 21 -20.61 0.93 16.77
C ARG A 21 -21.62 -0.18 16.95
N LEU A 22 -21.36 -1.33 16.31
CA LEU A 22 -22.25 -2.49 16.26
C LEU A 22 -21.46 -3.74 16.68
N LEU A 23 -22.16 -4.74 17.25
CA LEU A 23 -21.61 -6.08 17.41
C LEU A 23 -21.61 -6.80 16.05
N ALA A 24 -20.54 -7.53 15.78
CA ALA A 24 -20.29 -8.17 14.49
C ALA A 24 -19.61 -9.55 14.61
N ASP A 25 -19.89 -10.26 15.69
CA ASP A 25 -19.31 -11.56 16.00
C ASP A 25 -19.65 -12.67 14.99
N GLY A 26 -20.72 -12.49 14.19
CA GLY A 26 -21.08 -13.35 13.07
C GLY A 26 -20.55 -12.92 11.70
N GLU A 27 -19.75 -11.85 11.63
CA GLU A 27 -19.30 -11.25 10.37
C GLU A 27 -17.79 -11.47 10.13
N SER A 28 -17.39 -11.32 8.87
CA SER A 28 -15.99 -11.26 8.47
C SER A 28 -15.71 -9.98 7.65
N PRO A 29 -14.49 -9.44 7.62
CA PRO A 29 -14.18 -8.24 6.82
C PRO A 29 -14.56 -8.38 5.35
N VAL A 30 -14.34 -9.54 4.74
CA VAL A 30 -14.74 -9.84 3.35
C VAL A 30 -16.27 -9.81 3.22
N GLY A 31 -17.00 -10.42 4.16
CA GLY A 31 -18.47 -10.41 4.16
C GLY A 31 -19.02 -8.99 4.32
N VAL A 32 -18.47 -8.22 5.26
CA VAL A 32 -18.82 -6.80 5.46
C VAL A 32 -18.54 -5.97 4.20
N TYR A 33 -17.36 -6.14 3.58
CA TYR A 33 -17.04 -5.48 2.32
C TYR A 33 -18.09 -5.78 1.25
N GLN A 34 -18.41 -7.06 1.02
CA GLN A 34 -19.39 -7.45 -0.01
C GLN A 34 -20.80 -6.88 0.28
N LYS A 35 -21.27 -6.90 1.53
CA LYS A 35 -22.57 -6.34 1.93
C LYS A 35 -22.64 -4.84 1.71
N LEU A 36 -21.62 -4.11 2.15
CA LEU A 36 -21.61 -2.65 2.14
C LEU A 36 -21.28 -2.07 0.78
N THR A 37 -20.35 -2.67 0.04
CA THR A 37 -19.92 -2.10 -1.26
C THR A 37 -20.80 -2.54 -2.43
N LYS A 38 -21.41 -3.75 -2.37
CA LYS A 38 -22.24 -4.31 -3.46
C LYS A 38 -21.53 -4.25 -4.82
N ASN A 39 -20.23 -4.52 -4.83
CA ASN A 39 -19.34 -4.45 -6.00
C ASN A 39 -19.25 -3.06 -6.66
N ARG A 40 -19.51 -1.99 -5.91
CA ARG A 40 -19.34 -0.63 -6.42
C ARG A 40 -17.88 -0.30 -6.65
N GLU A 41 -17.64 0.60 -7.58
CA GLU A 41 -16.37 1.28 -7.79
C GLU A 41 -16.10 2.31 -6.67
N ASN A 42 -14.86 2.81 -6.61
CA ASN A 42 -14.36 3.72 -5.59
C ASN A 42 -14.54 3.16 -4.16
N THR A 43 -14.17 1.89 -4.02
CA THR A 43 -14.20 1.14 -2.76
C THR A 43 -12.86 0.46 -2.49
N PHE A 44 -12.59 0.17 -1.22
CA PHE A 44 -11.36 -0.52 -0.84
C PHE A 44 -11.56 -1.43 0.36
N LEU A 45 -10.65 -2.40 0.50
CA LEU A 45 -10.46 -3.21 1.70
C LEU A 45 -8.98 -3.18 2.05
N LEU A 46 -8.65 -2.79 3.29
CA LEU A 46 -7.30 -2.86 3.86
C LEU A 46 -7.36 -3.77 5.09
N GLU A 47 -6.53 -4.79 5.12
CA GLU A 47 -6.43 -5.73 6.25
C GLU A 47 -4.96 -5.95 6.62
N SER A 48 -4.71 -6.35 7.87
CA SER A 48 -3.48 -7.03 8.24
C SER A 48 -3.81 -8.50 8.53
N ALA A 49 -3.10 -9.41 7.89
CA ALA A 49 -3.33 -10.84 8.02
C ALA A 49 -2.33 -11.52 8.97
N GLU A 50 -1.59 -10.79 9.78
CA GLU A 50 -0.72 -11.35 10.82
C GLU A 50 -1.53 -11.82 12.02
N HIS A 51 -1.24 -13.05 12.48
CA HIS A 51 -1.98 -13.65 13.61
C HIS A 51 -1.47 -13.25 14.99
N ASP A 52 -0.24 -12.73 15.12
CA ASP A 52 0.42 -12.48 16.41
C ASP A 52 0.90 -11.04 16.62
N GLY A 53 0.53 -10.09 15.76
CA GLY A 53 1.06 -8.73 15.78
C GLY A 53 0.12 -7.65 16.31
N THR A 54 0.69 -6.61 16.89
CA THR A 54 0.02 -5.35 17.29
C THR A 54 -0.67 -4.66 16.11
N TRP A 55 -0.36 -5.05 14.88
CA TRP A 55 -0.81 -4.46 13.61
C TRP A 55 -2.12 -5.05 13.08
N ALA A 56 -2.51 -6.25 13.52
CA ALA A 56 -3.63 -7.03 12.99
C ALA A 56 -5.00 -6.67 13.59
N ARG A 57 -5.09 -5.54 14.33
CA ARG A 57 -6.32 -5.25 15.06
C ARG A 57 -7.47 -4.83 14.19
N TYR A 58 -7.24 -4.06 13.13
CA TYR A 58 -8.29 -3.43 12.35
C TYR A 58 -8.28 -3.84 10.88
N SER A 59 -9.50 -4.05 10.32
CA SER A 59 -9.71 -4.03 8.87
C SER A 59 -10.54 -2.81 8.50
N PHE A 60 -10.10 -2.08 7.47
CA PHE A 60 -10.75 -0.86 6.99
C PHE A 60 -11.45 -1.12 5.67
N ILE A 61 -12.73 -0.81 5.59
CA ILE A 61 -13.59 -1.01 4.43
C ILE A 61 -14.06 0.36 3.95
N GLY A 62 -13.56 0.81 2.79
CA GLY A 62 -14.07 1.98 2.10
C GLY A 62 -15.39 1.64 1.42
N VAL A 63 -16.49 2.13 1.99
CA VAL A 63 -17.84 1.80 1.54
C VAL A 63 -18.26 2.66 0.36
N ARG A 64 -17.88 3.94 0.40
CA ARG A 64 -18.17 4.93 -0.62
C ARG A 64 -17.14 6.05 -0.61
N SER A 65 -16.74 6.46 -1.82
CA SER A 65 -15.95 7.67 -2.06
C SER A 65 -16.61 8.45 -3.18
N GLU A 66 -17.08 9.65 -2.87
CA GLU A 66 -17.80 10.49 -3.84
C GLU A 66 -16.86 11.16 -4.83
N ALA A 67 -15.60 11.31 -4.45
CA ALA A 67 -14.55 11.89 -5.27
C ALA A 67 -13.24 11.14 -5.11
N THR A 68 -12.49 11.05 -6.21
CA THR A 68 -11.15 10.46 -6.25
C THR A 68 -10.20 11.46 -6.91
N LEU A 69 -9.16 11.88 -6.18
CA LEU A 69 -8.07 12.65 -6.74
C LEU A 69 -7.17 11.74 -7.56
N SER A 70 -7.01 12.04 -8.83
CA SER A 70 -6.23 11.23 -9.76
C SER A 70 -5.34 12.12 -10.65
N GLU A 71 -4.50 11.52 -11.46
CA GLU A 71 -3.70 12.17 -12.49
C GLU A 71 -4.25 11.85 -13.87
N LYS A 72 -4.31 12.87 -14.74
CA LYS A 72 -4.58 12.70 -16.16
C LYS A 72 -3.73 13.67 -16.97
N ASN A 73 -2.96 13.17 -17.93
CA ASN A 73 -2.09 13.98 -18.78
C ASN A 73 -1.10 14.86 -17.98
N GLY A 74 -0.59 14.35 -16.89
CA GLY A 74 0.39 15.05 -16.04
C GLY A 74 -0.18 16.03 -15.03
N ILE A 75 -1.51 16.23 -14.97
CA ILE A 75 -2.18 17.19 -14.09
C ILE A 75 -3.18 16.51 -13.15
N ALA A 76 -3.41 17.16 -12.00
CA ALA A 76 -4.42 16.73 -11.04
C ALA A 76 -5.83 16.81 -11.63
N TYR A 77 -6.57 15.75 -11.43
CA TYR A 77 -7.92 15.57 -11.95
C TYR A 77 -8.79 14.89 -10.89
N TRP A 78 -10.05 15.30 -10.78
CA TRP A 78 -11.01 14.65 -9.90
C TRP A 78 -12.00 13.81 -10.70
N GLN A 79 -12.16 12.57 -10.30
CA GLN A 79 -13.25 11.70 -10.73
C GLN A 79 -14.40 11.81 -9.71
N GLY A 80 -15.65 11.79 -10.18
CA GLY A 80 -16.83 11.94 -9.33
C GLY A 80 -17.12 13.40 -8.94
N ILE A 81 -17.72 13.60 -7.75
CA ILE A 81 -18.17 14.92 -7.28
C ILE A 81 -17.03 15.56 -6.47
N ALA A 82 -16.15 16.29 -7.15
CA ALA A 82 -15.09 17.02 -6.48
C ALA A 82 -15.64 18.08 -5.53
N PRO A 83 -15.02 18.27 -4.35
CA PRO A 83 -15.37 19.39 -3.49
C PRO A 83 -15.16 20.73 -4.19
N ALA A 84 -16.08 21.67 -4.00
CA ALA A 84 -15.96 22.99 -4.61
C ALA A 84 -14.70 23.72 -4.14
N GLY A 85 -13.84 24.17 -5.06
CA GLY A 85 -12.56 24.80 -4.73
C GLY A 85 -11.39 23.83 -4.52
N ALA A 86 -11.60 22.53 -4.67
CA ALA A 86 -10.52 21.55 -4.61
C ALA A 86 -9.49 21.77 -5.75
N PRO A 87 -8.20 21.51 -5.52
CA PRO A 87 -7.16 21.74 -6.51
C PRO A 87 -7.39 20.91 -7.77
N HIS A 88 -7.38 21.57 -8.93
CA HIS A 88 -7.62 20.97 -10.25
C HIS A 88 -6.67 21.59 -11.28
N GLY A 89 -6.18 20.78 -12.24
CA GLY A 89 -5.31 21.26 -13.30
C GLY A 89 -3.90 21.67 -12.84
N THR A 90 -3.52 21.34 -11.61
CA THR A 90 -2.20 21.61 -11.03
C THR A 90 -1.35 20.32 -11.02
N ASP A 91 -0.10 20.42 -10.53
CA ASP A 91 0.71 19.22 -10.27
C ASP A 91 0.01 18.27 -9.31
N PRO A 92 -0.07 16.96 -9.60
CA PRO A 92 -0.78 15.98 -8.77
C PRO A 92 -0.25 15.86 -7.34
N LEU A 93 1.07 15.98 -7.13
CA LEU A 93 1.66 15.94 -5.78
C LEU A 93 1.33 17.19 -5.00
N ALA A 94 1.34 18.35 -5.66
CA ALA A 94 0.92 19.61 -5.05
C ALA A 94 -0.57 19.54 -4.67
N ALA A 95 -1.43 18.99 -5.53
CA ALA A 95 -2.84 18.80 -5.24
C ALA A 95 -3.04 17.87 -4.04
N LEU A 96 -2.34 16.74 -3.98
CA LEU A 96 -2.38 15.81 -2.85
C LEU A 96 -1.98 16.50 -1.54
N LYS A 97 -0.89 17.29 -1.57
CA LYS A 97 -0.41 18.04 -0.41
C LYS A 97 -1.41 19.12 0.05
N ILE A 98 -2.04 19.83 -0.89
CA ILE A 98 -3.09 20.81 -0.58
C ILE A 98 -4.28 20.13 0.09
N CYS A 99 -4.77 19.01 -0.45
CA CYS A 99 -5.90 18.27 0.12
C CYS A 99 -5.62 17.82 1.55
N ALA A 100 -4.47 17.18 1.78
CA ALA A 100 -4.09 16.68 3.10
C ALA A 100 -3.83 17.80 4.14
N SER A 101 -3.44 19.00 3.69
CA SER A 101 -3.22 20.15 4.58
C SER A 101 -4.50 20.91 4.87
N HIS A 102 -5.42 20.99 3.90
CA HIS A 102 -6.67 21.71 4.01
C HIS A 102 -7.73 20.95 4.79
N LEU A 103 -7.87 19.64 4.53
CA LEU A 103 -8.83 18.79 5.20
C LEU A 103 -8.30 18.37 6.57
N ARG A 104 -9.04 18.71 7.61
CA ARG A 104 -8.69 18.43 9.01
C ARG A 104 -9.85 17.81 9.75
N SER A 105 -9.57 16.74 10.46
CA SER A 105 -10.54 15.99 11.27
C SER A 105 -10.12 15.95 12.74
N PRO A 106 -11.07 15.99 13.69
CA PRO A 106 -10.76 15.85 15.11
C PRO A 106 -10.30 14.42 15.43
N GLN A 107 -9.36 14.31 16.37
CA GLN A 107 -9.10 13.04 17.04
C GLN A 107 -10.20 12.80 18.09
N ILE A 108 -11.05 11.81 17.87
CA ILE A 108 -12.14 11.45 18.77
C ILE A 108 -11.72 10.20 19.55
N PRO A 109 -11.62 10.27 20.90
CA PRO A 109 -11.23 9.12 21.72
C PRO A 109 -12.16 7.91 21.50
N GLY A 110 -11.56 6.73 21.36
CA GLY A 110 -12.28 5.47 21.16
C GLY A 110 -12.66 5.14 19.72
N LEU A 111 -12.42 6.04 18.76
CA LEU A 111 -12.49 5.71 17.34
C LEU A 111 -11.23 4.98 16.85
N PRO A 112 -11.33 4.20 15.76
CA PRO A 112 -10.18 3.55 15.13
C PRO A 112 -9.20 4.58 14.53
N PRO A 113 -7.95 4.18 14.21
CA PRO A 113 -6.90 5.09 13.76
C PRO A 113 -7.23 5.79 12.41
N LEU A 114 -7.94 5.14 11.51
CA LEU A 114 -8.44 5.75 10.27
C LEU A 114 -9.95 5.98 10.39
N THR A 115 -10.36 7.23 10.41
CA THR A 115 -11.77 7.65 10.41
C THR A 115 -12.15 8.43 9.16
N SER A 116 -11.18 9.11 8.56
CA SER A 116 -11.35 9.94 7.36
C SER A 116 -9.98 10.10 6.69
N GLY A 117 -9.93 10.29 5.37
CA GLY A 117 -8.66 10.46 4.70
C GLY A 117 -8.73 10.29 3.19
N LEU A 118 -7.56 10.32 2.59
CA LEU A 118 -7.28 9.96 1.21
C LEU A 118 -6.69 8.55 1.21
N VAL A 119 -7.33 7.61 0.54
CA VAL A 119 -6.93 6.19 0.51
C VAL A 119 -6.75 5.74 -0.93
N GLY A 120 -5.58 5.15 -1.24
CA GLY A 120 -5.30 4.76 -2.62
C GLY A 120 -3.85 4.37 -2.87
N PHE A 121 -3.34 4.74 -4.03
CA PHE A 121 -1.97 4.43 -4.44
C PHE A 121 -1.26 5.64 -5.07
N MET A 122 0.06 5.58 -5.02
CA MET A 122 0.98 6.42 -5.79
C MET A 122 2.01 5.49 -6.45
N GLY A 123 2.03 5.46 -7.78
CA GLY A 123 2.91 4.59 -8.55
C GLY A 123 4.38 5.00 -8.47
N TYR A 124 5.29 4.07 -8.79
CA TYR A 124 6.73 4.31 -8.79
C TYR A 124 7.12 5.51 -9.66
N ASP A 125 6.50 5.66 -10.82
CA ASP A 125 6.86 6.68 -11.81
C ASP A 125 6.64 8.12 -11.35
N VAL A 126 5.91 8.34 -10.24
CA VAL A 126 5.82 9.63 -9.55
C VAL A 126 7.19 10.16 -9.13
N VAL A 127 8.18 9.29 -8.95
CA VAL A 127 9.57 9.70 -8.66
C VAL A 127 10.10 10.71 -9.65
N ARG A 128 9.65 10.70 -10.92
CA ARG A 128 10.03 11.65 -11.97
C ARG A 128 9.60 13.10 -11.68
N ARG A 129 8.68 13.28 -10.71
CA ARG A 129 8.27 14.60 -10.21
C ARG A 129 9.12 15.07 -9.03
N LEU A 130 9.81 14.13 -8.37
CA LEU A 130 10.66 14.39 -7.21
C LEU A 130 12.13 14.45 -7.59
N GLU A 131 12.56 13.64 -8.56
CA GLU A 131 13.93 13.49 -9.01
C GLU A 131 14.04 13.65 -10.54
N LYS A 132 15.16 14.16 -10.99
CA LYS A 132 15.43 14.35 -12.42
C LYS A 132 16.02 13.06 -12.99
N LEU A 133 15.19 12.26 -13.65
CA LEU A 133 15.57 10.98 -14.26
C LEU A 133 15.51 11.05 -15.80
N PRO A 134 16.29 10.23 -16.51
CA PRO A 134 16.12 9.99 -17.94
C PRO A 134 14.69 9.51 -18.25
N ASN A 135 14.25 9.66 -19.49
CA ASN A 135 12.92 9.22 -19.92
C ASN A 135 13.08 8.20 -21.08
N LEU A 136 13.57 7.02 -20.72
CA LEU A 136 13.91 5.94 -21.67
C LEU A 136 12.84 4.85 -21.71
N THR A 137 12.15 4.62 -20.60
CA THR A 137 11.11 3.59 -20.47
C THR A 137 9.78 3.99 -21.12
N ILE A 138 9.06 3.01 -21.67
CA ILE A 138 7.78 3.21 -22.35
C ILE A 138 6.63 3.07 -21.36
N LYS A 139 5.67 4.03 -21.36
CA LYS A 139 4.39 3.88 -20.68
C LYS A 139 3.47 3.03 -21.55
N ASP A 140 3.43 1.74 -21.33
CA ASP A 140 2.66 0.75 -22.10
C ASP A 140 1.33 0.35 -21.43
N ILE A 141 1.13 0.71 -20.17
CA ILE A 141 -0.14 0.55 -19.45
C ILE A 141 -0.72 1.95 -19.20
N GLU A 142 -1.93 2.18 -19.73
CA GLU A 142 -2.65 3.42 -19.51
C GLU A 142 -3.29 3.41 -18.12
N MET A 143 -2.63 4.06 -17.17
CA MET A 143 -3.10 4.26 -15.81
C MET A 143 -2.56 5.59 -15.25
N PRO A 144 -3.25 6.20 -14.27
CA PRO A 144 -2.76 7.41 -13.61
C PRO A 144 -1.51 7.11 -12.77
N GLU A 145 -0.66 8.12 -12.58
CA GLU A 145 0.50 8.02 -11.70
C GLU A 145 0.11 7.90 -10.24
N LEU A 146 -1.03 8.44 -9.85
CA LEU A 146 -1.62 8.30 -8.53
C LEU A 146 -3.14 8.33 -8.60
N SER A 147 -3.80 7.69 -7.62
CA SER A 147 -5.24 7.76 -7.45
C SER A 147 -5.58 7.57 -5.97
N PHE A 148 -6.24 8.57 -5.37
CA PHE A 148 -6.62 8.59 -3.96
C PHE A 148 -8.11 8.90 -3.81
N MET A 149 -8.84 7.97 -3.23
CA MET A 149 -10.25 8.10 -2.87
C MET A 149 -10.40 9.00 -1.65
N LEU A 150 -11.25 10.02 -1.74
CA LEU A 150 -11.68 10.83 -0.61
C LEU A 150 -12.77 10.05 0.15
N THR A 151 -12.45 9.53 1.33
CA THR A 151 -13.34 8.63 2.07
C THR A 151 -14.57 9.33 2.60
N SER A 152 -15.74 9.02 2.05
CA SER A 152 -17.03 9.54 2.53
C SER A 152 -17.66 8.63 3.58
N ASP A 153 -17.70 7.32 3.31
CA ASP A 153 -18.23 6.30 4.21
C ASP A 153 -17.22 5.18 4.41
N LEU A 154 -17.02 4.80 5.66
CA LEU A 154 -16.05 3.81 6.09
C LEU A 154 -16.70 2.84 7.09
N ALA A 155 -16.34 1.56 7.02
CA ALA A 155 -16.61 0.60 8.08
C ALA A 155 -15.28 0.04 8.59
N VAL A 156 -15.11 -0.01 9.90
CA VAL A 156 -13.88 -0.51 10.52
C VAL A 156 -14.22 -1.72 11.39
N PHE A 157 -13.69 -2.87 11.01
CA PHE A 157 -13.81 -4.09 11.78
C PHE A 157 -12.69 -4.16 12.83
N ASP A 158 -13.04 -4.27 14.11
CA ASP A 158 -12.09 -4.46 15.22
C ASP A 158 -12.04 -5.94 15.61
N HIS A 159 -10.96 -6.62 15.25
CA HIS A 159 -10.76 -8.04 15.52
C HIS A 159 -10.61 -8.37 16.99
N SER A 160 -10.21 -7.41 17.84
CA SER A 160 -9.99 -7.65 19.28
C SER A 160 -11.29 -7.91 20.07
N ASN A 161 -12.42 -7.44 19.55
CA ASN A 161 -13.70 -7.51 20.24
C ASN A 161 -14.88 -7.81 19.30
N ALA A 162 -14.60 -8.17 18.05
CA ALA A 162 -15.58 -8.51 17.03
C ALA A 162 -16.67 -7.44 16.86
N THR A 163 -16.27 -6.16 16.76
CA THR A 163 -17.19 -5.04 16.52
C THR A 163 -16.90 -4.38 15.19
N ILE A 164 -17.93 -3.75 14.61
CA ILE A 164 -17.81 -2.86 13.46
C ILE A 164 -18.14 -1.44 13.90
N THR A 165 -17.28 -0.49 13.53
CA THR A 165 -17.57 0.93 13.63
C THR A 165 -17.90 1.46 12.25
N LEU A 166 -19.16 1.81 12.00
CA LEU A 166 -19.59 2.53 10.81
C LEU A 166 -19.27 4.00 10.98
N ILE A 167 -18.76 4.65 9.95
CA ILE A 167 -18.35 6.06 9.96
C ILE A 167 -18.87 6.73 8.69
N ALA A 168 -19.61 7.81 8.85
CA ALA A 168 -20.01 8.70 7.77
C ALA A 168 -19.35 10.07 7.99
N ASN A 169 -18.56 10.52 7.01
CA ASN A 169 -17.82 11.77 7.09
C ASN A 169 -18.63 12.92 6.51
N ALA A 170 -18.80 13.99 7.27
CA ALA A 170 -19.22 15.27 6.75
C ALA A 170 -17.98 16.03 6.29
N ILE A 171 -17.89 16.33 4.99
CA ILE A 171 -16.74 17.00 4.38
C ILE A 171 -17.18 18.40 3.95
N ASN A 172 -16.61 19.43 4.56
CA ASN A 172 -16.89 20.83 4.32
C ASN A 172 -15.64 21.52 3.76
N TRP A 173 -15.45 21.47 2.45
CA TRP A 173 -14.27 22.04 1.80
C TRP A 173 -14.25 23.56 1.86
N ASP A 174 -15.40 24.22 1.66
CA ASP A 174 -15.53 25.67 1.58
C ASP A 174 -15.54 26.38 2.95
N GLY A 175 -15.63 25.61 4.05
CA GLY A 175 -15.65 26.14 5.41
C GLY A 175 -16.94 26.91 5.77
N SER A 176 -18.01 26.78 4.96
CA SER A 176 -19.29 27.43 5.20
C SER A 176 -20.06 26.81 6.39
N ASP A 177 -20.66 27.62 7.23
CA ASP A 177 -21.51 27.16 8.35
C ASP A 177 -22.98 26.96 7.95
N ASP A 178 -23.33 27.24 6.69
CA ASP A 178 -24.75 27.30 6.26
C ASP A 178 -25.43 25.93 6.24
N ARG A 179 -24.69 24.83 6.21
CA ARG A 179 -25.22 23.47 6.00
C ARG A 179 -24.84 22.47 7.08
N VAL A 180 -24.43 22.93 8.26
CA VAL A 180 -23.91 22.06 9.33
C VAL A 180 -24.96 21.02 9.77
N ASP A 181 -26.20 21.44 9.98
CA ASP A 181 -27.27 20.54 10.42
C ASP A 181 -27.70 19.55 9.34
N GLU A 182 -27.72 19.98 8.07
CA GLU A 182 -28.03 19.15 6.93
C GLU A 182 -26.90 18.09 6.73
N ALA A 183 -25.64 18.48 6.91
CA ALA A 183 -24.50 17.58 6.85
C ALA A 183 -24.57 16.49 7.94
N TYR A 184 -24.93 16.86 9.16
CA TYR A 184 -25.17 15.89 10.24
C TYR A 184 -26.34 14.95 9.92
N ALA A 185 -27.46 15.45 9.45
CA ALA A 185 -28.61 14.62 9.06
C ALA A 185 -28.26 13.67 7.92
N SER A 186 -27.49 14.14 6.93
CA SER A 186 -26.97 13.31 5.86
C SER A 186 -26.07 12.18 6.38
N CYS A 187 -25.18 12.46 7.34
CA CYS A 187 -24.36 11.42 7.96
C CYS A 187 -25.21 10.38 8.69
N GLN A 188 -26.22 10.78 9.43
CA GLN A 188 -27.14 9.85 10.10
C GLN A 188 -27.87 8.95 9.10
N SER A 189 -28.40 9.52 8.02
CA SER A 189 -29.06 8.74 6.96
C SER A 189 -28.12 7.72 6.29
N ARG A 190 -26.85 8.07 6.07
CA ARG A 190 -25.84 7.16 5.50
C ARG A 190 -25.48 6.05 6.48
N LEU A 191 -25.41 6.34 7.80
CA LEU A 191 -25.22 5.32 8.83
C LEU A 191 -26.40 4.35 8.89
N ASP A 192 -27.64 4.85 8.83
CA ASP A 192 -28.86 4.00 8.79
C ASP A 192 -28.84 3.09 7.54
N GLN A 193 -28.42 3.61 6.39
CA GLN A 193 -28.30 2.82 5.16
C GLN A 193 -27.22 1.72 5.29
N MET A 194 -26.04 2.04 5.84
CA MET A 194 -24.99 1.05 6.05
C MET A 194 -25.42 -0.05 7.03
N GLU A 195 -26.12 0.31 8.11
CA GLU A 195 -26.66 -0.66 9.08
C GLU A 195 -27.71 -1.56 8.41
N SER A 196 -28.60 -0.99 7.60
CA SER A 196 -29.57 -1.75 6.80
C SER A 196 -28.90 -2.69 5.81
N ASP A 197 -27.84 -2.24 5.14
CA ASP A 197 -27.07 -3.06 4.18
C ASP A 197 -26.37 -4.23 4.87
N LEU A 198 -25.86 -4.05 6.09
CA LEU A 198 -25.26 -5.12 6.88
C LEU A 198 -26.28 -6.19 7.29
N ALA A 199 -27.53 -5.82 7.53
CA ALA A 199 -28.60 -6.76 7.90
C ALA A 199 -29.01 -7.70 6.76
N VAL A 200 -28.63 -7.39 5.50
CA VAL A 200 -28.95 -8.23 4.35
C VAL A 200 -28.03 -9.48 4.35
N SER A 201 -28.63 -10.66 4.19
CA SER A 201 -27.88 -11.90 4.04
C SER A 201 -27.13 -11.90 2.70
N LEU A 202 -25.87 -12.30 2.74
CA LEU A 202 -25.13 -12.60 1.49
C LEU A 202 -25.63 -13.92 0.92
N ASN A 203 -25.93 -13.95 -0.37
CA ASN A 203 -26.14 -15.17 -1.14
C ASN A 203 -24.77 -15.81 -1.49
N SER A 204 -23.88 -15.92 -0.51
CA SER A 204 -22.56 -16.52 -0.73
C SER A 204 -22.63 -18.01 -0.52
N GLU A 205 -22.42 -18.79 -1.58
CA GLU A 205 -22.21 -20.22 -1.46
C GLU A 205 -20.80 -20.51 -0.92
N VAL A 206 -20.70 -21.52 -0.07
CA VAL A 206 -19.42 -22.11 0.31
C VAL A 206 -18.79 -22.73 -0.93
N GLN A 207 -17.65 -22.22 -1.35
CA GLN A 207 -16.97 -22.67 -2.56
C GLN A 207 -15.80 -23.59 -2.23
N ARG A 208 -15.57 -24.60 -3.09
CA ARG A 208 -14.36 -25.41 -2.99
C ARG A 208 -13.16 -24.58 -3.37
N ILE A 209 -12.09 -24.71 -2.57
CA ILE A 209 -10.81 -24.04 -2.87
C ILE A 209 -10.19 -24.76 -4.08
N PRO A 210 -9.90 -24.05 -5.19
CA PRO A 210 -9.19 -24.63 -6.31
C PRO A 210 -7.75 -24.99 -5.92
N GLU A 211 -7.20 -26.01 -6.54
CA GLU A 211 -5.78 -26.34 -6.37
C GLU A 211 -4.90 -25.22 -6.92
N PHE A 212 -3.90 -24.80 -6.13
CA PHE A 212 -2.89 -23.83 -6.57
C PHE A 212 -1.88 -24.51 -7.48
N THR A 213 -2.10 -24.40 -8.78
CA THR A 213 -1.21 -24.96 -9.81
C THR A 213 -0.38 -23.86 -10.46
N LYS A 214 0.74 -24.27 -11.09
CA LYS A 214 1.62 -23.34 -11.79
C LYS A 214 0.86 -22.67 -12.96
N PRO A 215 0.70 -21.32 -12.95
CA PRO A 215 0.02 -20.61 -14.03
C PRO A 215 0.88 -20.52 -15.30
N VAL A 216 0.21 -20.27 -16.43
CA VAL A 216 0.85 -19.84 -17.67
C VAL A 216 0.78 -18.31 -17.72
N TYR A 217 1.90 -17.65 -17.92
CA TYR A 217 2.04 -16.21 -17.98
C TYR A 217 3.13 -15.81 -18.99
N GLU A 218 3.13 -14.56 -19.39
CA GLU A 218 4.12 -13.96 -20.29
C GLU A 218 4.96 -12.95 -19.49
N ALA A 219 6.26 -12.88 -19.77
CA ALA A 219 7.16 -11.86 -19.22
C ALA A 219 7.37 -10.76 -20.27
N ASN A 220 7.43 -9.48 -19.85
CA ASN A 220 7.73 -8.36 -20.73
C ASN A 220 9.21 -8.29 -21.16
N THR A 221 10.06 -9.08 -20.51
CA THR A 221 11.51 -9.16 -20.76
C THR A 221 11.88 -10.63 -20.90
N SER A 222 12.64 -10.99 -21.92
CA SER A 222 13.13 -12.38 -22.06
C SER A 222 14.19 -12.69 -20.98
N SER A 223 14.30 -13.97 -20.61
CA SER A 223 15.30 -14.44 -19.64
C SER A 223 16.72 -14.03 -20.04
N GLU A 224 17.05 -14.11 -21.33
CA GLU A 224 18.36 -13.73 -21.88
C GLU A 224 18.62 -12.24 -21.70
N LYS A 225 17.62 -11.37 -22.02
CA LYS A 225 17.78 -9.92 -21.84
C LYS A 225 17.89 -9.57 -20.36
N PHE A 226 17.06 -10.16 -19.48
CA PHE A 226 17.15 -9.93 -18.04
C PHE A 226 18.55 -10.27 -17.51
N LYS A 227 19.07 -11.46 -17.86
CA LYS A 227 20.42 -11.91 -17.46
C LYS A 227 21.54 -11.02 -18.02
N SER A 228 21.39 -10.51 -19.26
CA SER A 228 22.33 -9.52 -19.82
C SER A 228 22.30 -8.22 -19.03
N SER A 229 21.11 -7.72 -18.69
CA SER A 229 20.96 -6.51 -17.86
C SER A 229 21.57 -6.68 -16.46
N VAL A 230 21.47 -7.87 -15.86
CA VAL A 230 22.17 -8.16 -14.58
C VAL A 230 23.70 -8.03 -14.75
N LEU A 231 24.27 -8.54 -15.84
CA LEU A 231 25.72 -8.41 -16.10
C LEU A 231 26.12 -6.95 -16.33
N GLU A 232 25.34 -6.18 -17.08
CA GLU A 232 25.58 -4.75 -17.32
C GLU A 232 25.54 -3.95 -16.00
N ILE A 233 24.54 -4.21 -15.13
CA ILE A 233 24.45 -3.59 -13.80
C ILE A 233 25.66 -3.97 -12.92
N LYS A 234 26.14 -5.21 -12.98
CA LYS A 234 27.34 -5.61 -12.24
C LYS A 234 28.58 -4.82 -12.67
N GLU A 235 28.75 -4.52 -13.95
CA GLU A 235 29.82 -3.67 -14.43
C GLU A 235 29.72 -2.24 -13.89
N GLU A 236 28.50 -1.66 -13.84
CA GLU A 236 28.25 -0.35 -13.21
C GLU A 236 28.60 -0.36 -11.70
N ILE A 237 28.27 -1.44 -10.99
CA ILE A 237 28.62 -1.59 -9.58
C ILE A 237 30.14 -1.71 -9.40
N LEU A 238 30.81 -2.53 -10.22
CA LEU A 238 32.27 -2.70 -10.17
C LEU A 238 33.02 -1.41 -10.52
N SER A 239 32.46 -0.56 -11.37
CA SER A 239 33.00 0.76 -11.69
C SER A 239 32.76 1.81 -10.59
N GLY A 240 31.98 1.48 -9.55
CA GLY A 240 31.73 2.35 -8.39
C GLY A 240 30.50 3.26 -8.53
N GLU A 241 29.65 3.06 -9.54
CA GLU A 241 28.45 3.85 -9.79
C GLU A 241 27.34 3.60 -8.76
N ALA A 242 27.20 2.36 -8.29
CA ALA A 242 26.21 1.96 -7.29
C ALA A 242 26.74 0.81 -6.41
N PHE A 243 26.13 0.63 -5.24
CA PHE A 243 26.34 -0.54 -4.37
C PHE A 243 25.34 -1.65 -4.69
N GLN A 244 24.10 -1.25 -4.99
CA GLN A 244 22.98 -2.13 -5.30
C GLN A 244 22.01 -1.44 -6.26
N VAL A 245 21.47 -2.20 -7.21
CA VAL A 245 20.41 -1.76 -8.14
C VAL A 245 19.32 -2.83 -8.17
N VAL A 246 18.06 -2.42 -7.98
CA VAL A 246 16.92 -3.36 -8.04
C VAL A 246 16.36 -3.41 -9.45
N LEU A 247 16.70 -4.46 -10.18
CA LEU A 247 16.19 -4.73 -11.52
C LEU A 247 14.88 -5.53 -11.43
N SER A 248 13.87 -5.16 -12.21
CA SER A 248 12.58 -5.85 -12.21
C SER A 248 12.10 -6.27 -13.61
N GLN A 249 11.16 -7.22 -13.63
CA GLN A 249 10.44 -7.63 -14.83
C GLN A 249 8.96 -7.83 -14.51
N ARG A 250 8.09 -7.60 -15.49
CA ARG A 250 6.65 -7.70 -15.36
C ARG A 250 6.12 -8.95 -16.04
N PHE A 251 5.23 -9.64 -15.34
CA PHE A 251 4.52 -10.82 -15.81
C PHE A 251 3.06 -10.46 -16.05
N SER A 252 2.48 -10.99 -17.12
CA SER A 252 1.06 -10.78 -17.46
C SER A 252 0.35 -12.10 -17.71
N MET A 253 -0.92 -12.16 -17.29
CA MET A 253 -1.80 -13.28 -17.57
C MET A 253 -3.25 -12.81 -17.66
N LYS A 254 -4.09 -13.60 -18.34
CA LYS A 254 -5.52 -13.34 -18.40
C LYS A 254 -6.16 -13.46 -17.01
N SER A 255 -6.94 -12.45 -16.63
CA SER A 255 -7.78 -12.45 -15.44
C SER A 255 -9.24 -12.36 -15.84
N THR A 256 -10.03 -13.40 -15.50
CA THR A 256 -11.48 -13.45 -15.73
C THR A 256 -12.27 -13.46 -14.43
N ALA A 257 -11.56 -13.58 -13.30
CA ALA A 257 -12.13 -13.54 -11.98
C ALA A 257 -12.40 -12.10 -11.54
N ASP A 258 -13.34 -11.94 -10.63
CA ASP A 258 -13.53 -10.72 -9.86
C ASP A 258 -12.31 -10.45 -8.96
N ALA A 259 -11.92 -9.20 -8.80
CA ALA A 259 -10.75 -8.82 -7.99
C ALA A 259 -10.88 -9.26 -6.51
N MET A 260 -12.11 -9.33 -5.98
CA MET A 260 -12.35 -9.90 -4.63
C MET A 260 -12.00 -11.38 -4.57
N ASP A 261 -12.25 -12.15 -5.62
CA ASP A 261 -11.87 -13.56 -5.65
C ASP A 261 -10.35 -13.74 -5.75
N VAL A 262 -9.67 -12.86 -6.50
CA VAL A 262 -8.20 -12.80 -6.50
C VAL A 262 -7.68 -12.45 -5.10
N TYR A 263 -8.27 -11.47 -4.44
CA TYR A 263 -7.95 -11.08 -3.06
C TYR A 263 -8.12 -12.26 -2.08
N ARG A 264 -9.25 -12.97 -2.15
CA ARG A 264 -9.54 -14.14 -1.31
C ARG A 264 -8.50 -15.25 -1.49
N MET A 265 -8.10 -15.53 -2.74
CA MET A 265 -7.08 -16.53 -3.03
C MET A 265 -5.69 -16.08 -2.57
N LEU A 266 -5.35 -14.79 -2.75
CA LEU A 266 -4.09 -14.24 -2.29
C LEU A 266 -3.99 -14.24 -0.76
N ARG A 267 -5.05 -13.85 -0.07
CA ARG A 267 -5.17 -13.88 1.40
C ARG A 267 -4.99 -15.29 1.97
N LEU A 268 -5.46 -16.31 1.27
CA LEU A 268 -5.31 -17.72 1.66
C LEU A 268 -3.88 -18.23 1.43
N ASN A 269 -3.26 -17.85 0.30
CA ASN A 269 -1.98 -18.41 -0.16
C ASN A 269 -0.77 -17.64 0.36
N ASN A 270 -0.90 -16.34 0.56
CA ASN A 270 0.22 -15.45 0.94
C ASN A 270 -0.26 -14.31 1.86
N PRO A 271 -0.73 -14.61 3.08
CA PRO A 271 -1.10 -13.57 4.04
C PRO A 271 0.11 -12.71 4.42
N SER A 272 -0.10 -11.40 4.58
CA SER A 272 0.96 -10.42 4.88
C SER A 272 0.40 -9.26 5.73
N PRO A 273 1.27 -8.46 6.37
CA PRO A 273 0.85 -7.31 7.18
C PRO A 273 -0.03 -6.29 6.46
N TYR A 274 0.17 -6.14 5.15
CA TYR A 274 -0.59 -5.22 4.32
C TYR A 274 -1.30 -5.97 3.20
N MET A 275 -2.52 -6.39 3.47
CA MET A 275 -3.43 -6.93 2.46
C MET A 275 -4.35 -5.82 1.97
N TYR A 276 -4.53 -5.71 0.66
CA TYR A 276 -5.38 -4.66 0.09
C TYR A 276 -6.10 -5.08 -1.19
N LEU A 277 -7.28 -4.52 -1.34
CA LEU A 277 -8.07 -4.48 -2.57
C LEU A 277 -8.53 -3.05 -2.81
N PHE A 278 -8.28 -2.51 -3.98
CA PHE A 278 -8.83 -1.24 -4.46
C PHE A 278 -9.62 -1.48 -5.75
N ARG A 279 -10.77 -0.82 -5.86
CA ARG A 279 -11.56 -0.73 -7.09
C ARG A 279 -11.78 0.73 -7.43
N PHE A 280 -11.23 1.19 -8.53
CA PHE A 280 -11.39 2.55 -9.03
C PHE A 280 -12.40 2.61 -10.16
N SER A 281 -12.99 3.80 -10.40
CA SER A 281 -14.04 4.01 -11.41
C SER A 281 -13.58 3.94 -12.87
N ASP A 282 -12.29 3.89 -13.11
CA ASP A 282 -11.68 3.72 -14.43
C ASP A 282 -11.38 2.25 -14.79
N GLY A 283 -11.94 1.32 -14.02
CA GLY A 283 -11.76 -0.12 -14.20
C GLY A 283 -10.40 -0.63 -13.75
N ILE A 284 -9.61 0.18 -13.04
CA ILE A 284 -8.37 -0.22 -12.40
C ILE A 284 -8.69 -0.91 -11.09
N GLU A 285 -8.24 -2.16 -10.94
CA GLU A 285 -8.31 -2.89 -9.68
C GLU A 285 -6.90 -3.27 -9.23
N ILE A 286 -6.59 -3.07 -7.96
CA ILE A 286 -5.28 -3.37 -7.38
C ILE A 286 -5.50 -4.32 -6.22
N VAL A 287 -4.86 -5.50 -6.30
CA VAL A 287 -4.93 -6.54 -5.27
C VAL A 287 -3.51 -6.86 -4.82
N GLY A 288 -3.23 -6.75 -3.55
CA GLY A 288 -1.88 -7.00 -3.07
C GLY A 288 -1.78 -7.57 -1.67
N SER A 289 -0.59 -8.10 -1.38
CA SER A 289 -0.19 -8.70 -0.11
C SER A 289 1.25 -8.31 0.18
N SER A 290 1.44 -7.05 0.59
CA SER A 290 2.78 -6.51 0.84
C SER A 290 3.26 -6.84 2.25
N PRO A 291 4.50 -7.33 2.39
CA PRO A 291 5.09 -7.54 3.70
C PRO A 291 5.72 -6.27 4.29
N GLU A 292 5.87 -5.19 3.51
CA GLU A 292 6.78 -4.11 3.84
C GLU A 292 6.09 -2.75 3.92
N ALA A 293 6.17 -2.11 5.09
CA ALA A 293 5.82 -0.70 5.26
C ALA A 293 6.82 0.19 4.52
N LEU A 294 6.36 1.26 3.85
CA LEU A 294 7.27 2.31 3.41
C LEU A 294 7.54 3.29 4.53
N VAL A 295 6.50 3.92 5.05
CA VAL A 295 6.59 4.87 6.15
C VAL A 295 5.26 4.97 6.88
N LYS A 296 5.36 5.11 8.20
CA LYS A 296 4.24 5.44 9.09
C LYS A 296 4.49 6.77 9.76
N VAL A 297 3.45 7.55 9.88
CA VAL A 297 3.45 8.80 10.67
C VAL A 297 2.27 8.75 11.63
N ASN A 298 2.55 8.97 12.89
CA ASN A 298 1.53 9.17 13.93
C ASN A 298 1.75 10.55 14.53
N GLN A 299 0.94 11.50 14.10
CA GLN A 299 1.08 12.92 14.46
C GLN A 299 2.44 13.50 13.96
N LYS A 300 3.41 13.57 14.84
CA LYS A 300 4.78 14.01 14.52
C LYS A 300 5.81 12.88 14.55
N ASP A 301 5.45 11.72 15.05
CA ASP A 301 6.36 10.59 15.12
C ASP A 301 6.36 9.85 13.78
N VAL A 302 7.53 9.75 13.17
CA VAL A 302 7.76 9.06 11.91
C VAL A 302 8.49 7.77 12.17
N MET A 303 8.11 6.70 11.47
CA MET A 303 8.73 5.40 11.58
C MET A 303 8.90 4.78 10.19
N ILE A 304 10.05 4.19 9.97
CA ILE A 304 10.32 3.26 8.87
C ILE A 304 10.83 1.93 9.44
N HIS A 305 10.60 0.87 8.70
CA HIS A 305 10.87 -0.48 9.19
C HIS A 305 11.64 -1.28 8.12
N PRO A 306 12.96 -1.02 7.94
CA PRO A 306 13.77 -1.71 6.96
C PRO A 306 13.77 -3.22 7.23
N ILE A 307 13.49 -3.99 6.18
CA ILE A 307 13.46 -5.45 6.18
C ILE A 307 14.45 -5.94 5.11
N ALA A 308 15.37 -6.82 5.51
CA ALA A 308 16.29 -7.49 4.58
C ALA A 308 16.66 -8.88 5.08
N GLY A 309 17.27 -9.66 4.22
CA GLY A 309 17.62 -11.04 4.53
C GLY A 309 16.42 -11.94 4.68
N THR A 310 16.53 -13.16 4.22
CA THR A 310 15.40 -14.10 4.27
C THR A 310 15.91 -15.52 4.53
N ARG A 311 15.25 -16.21 5.47
CA ARG A 311 15.34 -17.67 5.62
C ARG A 311 13.94 -18.27 5.69
N ARG A 312 13.81 -19.52 5.27
CA ARG A 312 12.58 -20.28 5.43
C ARG A 312 12.28 -20.54 6.91
N ARG A 313 11.01 -20.73 7.24
CA ARG A 313 10.61 -21.26 8.55
C ARG A 313 10.81 -22.79 8.58
N SER A 314 11.02 -23.32 9.76
CA SER A 314 10.94 -24.77 10.01
C SER A 314 9.80 -25.11 10.96
N ALA A 315 9.21 -26.30 10.78
CA ALA A 315 8.25 -26.82 11.73
C ALA A 315 8.91 -27.34 13.03
N ASP A 316 10.23 -27.63 12.99
CA ASP A 316 11.03 -27.95 14.15
C ASP A 316 11.52 -26.63 14.81
N PRO A 317 11.14 -26.33 16.07
CA PRO A 317 11.56 -25.11 16.73
C PRO A 317 13.08 -24.93 16.86
N ARG A 318 13.83 -26.03 16.98
CA ARG A 318 15.31 -25.95 17.07
C ARG A 318 15.93 -25.59 15.73
N GLU A 319 15.49 -26.22 14.64
CA GLU A 319 15.93 -25.87 13.29
C GLU A 319 15.53 -24.41 12.94
N ASP A 320 14.33 -23.96 13.36
CA ASP A 320 13.86 -22.59 13.15
C ASP A 320 14.77 -21.56 13.87
N ASP A 321 15.20 -21.86 15.10
CA ASP A 321 16.13 -21.01 15.84
C ASP A 321 17.55 -21.06 15.26
N GLU A 322 18.02 -22.21 14.75
CA GLU A 322 19.30 -22.33 14.07
C GLU A 322 19.31 -21.49 12.77
N LEU A 323 18.26 -21.54 11.97
CA LEU A 323 18.09 -20.71 10.77
C LEU A 323 18.07 -19.20 11.10
N ALA A 324 17.45 -18.83 12.21
CA ALA A 324 17.45 -17.44 12.69
C ALA A 324 18.85 -16.96 13.08
N GLN A 325 19.61 -17.80 13.80
CA GLN A 325 21.00 -17.51 14.18
C GLN A 325 21.92 -17.45 12.97
N GLU A 326 21.78 -18.40 12.01
CA GLU A 326 22.51 -18.38 10.75
C GLU A 326 22.26 -17.07 9.99
N LEU A 327 21.01 -16.64 9.85
CA LEU A 327 20.64 -15.40 9.18
C LEU A 327 21.30 -14.18 9.86
N LEU A 328 21.25 -14.08 11.17
CA LEU A 328 21.88 -13.00 11.93
C LEU A 328 23.41 -13.03 11.89
N ALA A 329 24.03 -14.20 11.65
CA ALA A 329 25.47 -14.37 11.55
C ALA A 329 26.00 -14.14 10.12
N ASP A 330 25.12 -14.15 9.10
CA ASP A 330 25.52 -14.01 7.69
C ASP A 330 26.06 -12.60 7.40
N PRO A 331 27.36 -12.45 7.05
CA PRO A 331 27.96 -11.14 6.85
C PRO A 331 27.35 -10.34 5.68
N LYS A 332 26.91 -11.04 4.63
CA LYS A 332 26.31 -10.43 3.42
C LYS A 332 24.95 -9.83 3.77
N GLU A 333 24.07 -10.63 4.40
CA GLU A 333 22.73 -10.21 4.80
C GLU A 333 22.80 -9.04 5.79
N ARG A 334 23.75 -9.07 6.73
CA ARG A 334 24.01 -7.98 7.68
C ARG A 334 24.48 -6.70 7.00
N ALA A 335 25.37 -6.80 6.02
CA ALA A 335 25.89 -5.65 5.28
C ALA A 335 24.78 -4.97 4.45
N GLU A 336 23.96 -5.78 3.77
CA GLU A 336 22.78 -5.29 3.03
C GLU A 336 21.78 -4.61 3.97
N HIS A 337 21.46 -5.25 5.08
CA HIS A 337 20.54 -4.68 6.07
C HIS A 337 21.07 -3.35 6.65
N LEU A 338 22.35 -3.27 7.00
CA LEU A 338 22.97 -2.04 7.49
C LEU A 338 22.87 -0.91 6.44
N MET A 339 23.09 -1.22 5.17
CA MET A 339 22.94 -0.25 4.08
C MET A 339 21.50 0.30 4.01
N LEU A 340 20.48 -0.56 4.15
CA LEU A 340 19.08 -0.13 4.16
C LEU A 340 18.72 0.71 5.40
N VAL A 341 19.25 0.38 6.56
CA VAL A 341 19.08 1.18 7.79
C VAL A 341 19.72 2.56 7.63
N ASP A 342 20.94 2.65 7.09
CA ASP A 342 21.60 3.94 6.85
C ASP A 342 20.87 4.78 5.79
N LEU A 343 20.36 4.14 4.74
CA LEU A 343 19.54 4.81 3.75
C LEU A 343 18.28 5.39 4.37
N GLY A 344 17.59 4.61 5.21
CA GLY A 344 16.40 5.07 5.93
C GLY A 344 16.70 6.20 6.92
N ARG A 345 17.81 6.13 7.64
CA ARG A 345 18.27 7.24 8.50
C ARG A 345 18.51 8.53 7.71
N ASN A 346 19.15 8.43 6.55
CA ASN A 346 19.37 9.56 5.65
C ASN A 346 18.05 10.15 5.13
N ASP A 347 17.11 9.30 4.73
CA ASP A 347 15.80 9.73 4.24
C ASP A 347 15.00 10.46 5.32
N LEU A 348 14.93 9.92 6.54
CA LEU A 348 14.28 10.60 7.68
C LEU A 348 15.02 11.88 8.09
N GLY A 349 16.35 11.91 7.95
CA GLY A 349 17.16 13.09 8.27
C GLY A 349 16.78 14.35 7.45
N ARG A 350 16.18 14.19 6.28
CA ARG A 350 15.70 15.29 5.43
C ARG A 350 14.45 15.99 5.99
N VAL A 351 13.61 15.27 6.73
CA VAL A 351 12.27 15.72 7.13
C VAL A 351 12.10 15.80 8.64
N CYS A 352 12.91 15.10 9.41
CA CYS A 352 12.86 15.11 10.88
C CYS A 352 13.68 16.24 11.48
N ALA A 353 13.36 16.59 12.73
CA ALA A 353 14.12 17.55 13.51
C ALA A 353 15.52 17.01 13.82
N PRO A 354 16.57 17.85 13.79
CA PRO A 354 17.93 17.42 14.08
C PRO A 354 18.04 16.73 15.45
N GLY A 355 18.75 15.58 15.50
CA GLY A 355 18.98 14.80 16.71
C GLY A 355 17.81 13.92 17.15
N THR A 356 16.74 13.81 16.36
CA THR A 356 15.58 12.95 16.67
C THR A 356 15.55 11.64 15.89
N VAL A 357 16.42 11.47 14.89
CA VAL A 357 16.49 10.23 14.12
C VAL A 357 17.32 9.20 14.87
N GLU A 358 16.67 8.11 15.27
CA GLU A 358 17.24 7.05 16.07
C GLU A 358 16.90 5.67 15.52
N VAL A 359 17.81 4.71 15.67
CA VAL A 359 17.54 3.28 15.45
C VAL A 359 17.19 2.70 16.81
N VAL A 360 15.90 2.46 17.05
CA VAL A 360 15.38 2.01 18.34
C VAL A 360 15.40 0.50 18.50
N ASP A 361 15.42 -0.20 17.37
CA ASP A 361 15.51 -1.65 17.32
C ASP A 361 16.40 -2.02 16.13
N PHE A 362 17.43 -2.85 16.36
CA PHE A 362 18.49 -3.06 15.39
C PHE A 362 18.81 -4.54 15.18
N MET A 363 18.59 -5.03 13.96
CA MET A 363 18.91 -6.39 13.53
C MET A 363 18.30 -7.48 14.43
N HIS A 364 16.99 -7.46 14.61
CA HIS A 364 16.26 -8.58 15.24
C HIS A 364 15.59 -9.45 14.18
N ILE A 365 15.18 -10.67 14.55
CA ILE A 365 14.46 -11.58 13.68
C ILE A 365 12.95 -11.41 13.88
N GLU A 366 12.26 -11.08 12.81
CA GLU A 366 10.81 -11.25 12.73
C GLU A 366 10.43 -12.53 11.98
N ARG A 367 9.52 -13.29 12.58
CA ARG A 367 9.05 -14.57 12.05
C ARG A 367 7.66 -14.41 11.47
N TYR A 368 7.54 -14.65 10.17
CA TYR A 368 6.28 -14.70 9.44
C TYR A 368 5.83 -16.16 9.24
N SER A 369 4.70 -16.38 8.60
CA SER A 369 4.14 -17.72 8.40
C SER A 369 5.08 -18.71 7.67
N HIS A 370 5.82 -18.23 6.67
CA HIS A 370 6.66 -19.07 5.81
C HIS A 370 8.14 -18.70 5.79
N VAL A 371 8.45 -17.49 6.20
CA VAL A 371 9.81 -16.92 6.17
C VAL A 371 10.10 -16.15 7.44
N MET A 372 11.39 -15.89 7.69
CA MET A 372 11.87 -14.94 8.70
C MET A 372 12.81 -13.94 8.06
N HIS A 373 12.88 -12.75 8.63
CA HIS A 373 13.70 -11.65 8.12
C HIS A 373 14.50 -10.98 9.22
N ILE A 374 15.61 -10.33 8.85
CA ILE A 374 16.27 -9.33 9.68
C ILE A 374 15.52 -8.02 9.55
N VAL A 375 15.16 -7.45 10.67
CA VAL A 375 14.36 -6.22 10.75
C VAL A 375 15.05 -5.21 11.67
N SER A 376 14.86 -3.94 11.35
CA SER A 376 15.23 -2.82 12.23
C SER A 376 14.14 -1.75 12.20
N THR A 377 14.07 -0.94 13.25
CA THR A 377 13.14 0.18 13.34
C THR A 377 13.91 1.49 13.46
N VAL A 378 13.66 2.41 12.53
CA VAL A 378 14.19 3.77 12.57
C VAL A 378 13.04 4.73 12.79
N ILE A 379 13.18 5.57 13.83
CA ILE A 379 12.18 6.58 14.16
C ILE A 379 12.74 7.99 14.04
N GLY A 380 11.84 8.98 14.01
CA GLY A 380 12.18 10.39 14.04
C GLY A 380 10.96 11.24 14.36
N LYS A 381 11.17 12.53 14.61
CA LYS A 381 10.10 13.51 14.81
C LYS A 381 10.09 14.52 13.67
N LEU A 382 8.96 14.72 13.03
CA LEU A 382 8.82 15.75 11.99
C LEU A 382 9.29 17.11 12.51
N LYS A 383 10.13 17.77 11.71
CA LYS A 383 10.53 19.17 12.01
C LYS A 383 9.33 20.10 11.90
N GLU A 384 9.45 21.27 12.49
CA GLU A 384 8.41 22.31 12.42
C GLU A 384 8.05 22.65 10.96
N GLY A 385 6.75 22.71 10.66
CA GLY A 385 6.22 22.95 9.32
C GLY A 385 6.23 21.75 8.37
N ALA A 386 6.87 20.63 8.71
CA ALA A 386 6.80 19.40 7.92
C ALA A 386 5.49 18.65 8.17
N THR A 387 4.97 18.03 7.12
CA THR A 387 3.72 17.27 7.11
C THR A 387 3.97 15.77 6.92
N PRO A 388 3.00 14.88 7.19
CA PRO A 388 3.11 13.46 6.88
C PRO A 388 3.44 13.18 5.40
N ILE A 389 2.94 14.02 4.46
CA ILE A 389 3.28 13.89 3.03
C ILE A 389 4.74 14.23 2.77
N ASP A 390 5.32 15.19 3.49
CA ASP A 390 6.75 15.49 3.34
C ASP A 390 7.61 14.31 3.80
N ALA A 391 7.17 13.56 4.83
CA ALA A 391 7.81 12.30 5.22
C ALA A 391 7.70 11.25 4.11
N LEU A 392 6.51 11.07 3.53
CA LEU A 392 6.32 10.16 2.40
C LEU A 392 7.27 10.48 1.25
N PHE A 393 7.34 11.73 0.82
CA PHE A 393 8.20 12.14 -0.30
C PHE A 393 9.70 12.03 0.01
N SER A 394 10.10 12.17 1.28
CA SER A 394 11.52 12.04 1.66
C SER A 394 12.04 10.61 1.58
N VAL A 395 11.18 9.60 1.81
CA VAL A 395 11.55 8.20 1.78
C VAL A 395 11.27 7.53 0.43
N PHE A 396 10.44 8.14 -0.41
CA PHE A 396 10.02 7.59 -1.71
C PHE A 396 11.10 7.78 -2.80
N PRO A 397 11.30 6.77 -3.68
CA PRO A 397 10.84 5.40 -3.56
C PRO A 397 11.65 4.61 -2.51
N ALA A 398 11.14 3.45 -2.11
CA ALA A 398 11.85 2.57 -1.18
C ALA A 398 13.24 2.18 -1.70
N GLY A 399 14.23 2.15 -0.80
CA GLY A 399 15.58 1.68 -1.14
C GLY A 399 15.60 0.23 -1.61
N THR A 400 14.76 -0.60 -1.02
CA THR A 400 14.55 -2.01 -1.37
C THR A 400 13.95 -2.21 -2.77
N LEU A 401 13.45 -1.14 -3.42
CA LEU A 401 12.89 -1.15 -4.77
C LEU A 401 13.68 -0.27 -5.78
N SER A 402 14.67 0.47 -5.30
CA SER A 402 15.53 1.30 -6.15
C SER A 402 16.99 0.86 -6.10
N GLY A 403 17.63 1.02 -4.98
CA GLY A 403 19.03 0.68 -4.75
C GLY A 403 19.76 1.81 -4.02
N ALA A 404 21.08 1.71 -3.99
CA ALA A 404 21.94 2.66 -3.30
C ALA A 404 23.20 3.00 -4.13
N PRO A 405 23.54 4.31 -4.31
CA PRO A 405 22.74 5.51 -3.97
C PRO A 405 21.48 5.65 -4.84
N LYS A 406 20.35 6.06 -4.24
CA LYS A 406 19.04 6.09 -4.92
C LYS A 406 19.06 6.79 -6.30
N PRO A 407 19.57 8.04 -6.49
CA PRO A 407 19.48 8.71 -7.78
C PRO A 407 20.16 7.90 -8.90
N ARG A 408 21.40 7.45 -8.67
CA ARG A 408 22.14 6.70 -9.70
C ARG A 408 21.55 5.31 -9.96
N ALA A 409 21.11 4.61 -8.90
CA ALA A 409 20.42 3.33 -9.06
C ALA A 409 19.14 3.48 -9.92
N MET A 410 18.37 4.55 -9.74
CA MET A 410 17.17 4.82 -10.53
C MET A 410 17.50 5.19 -11.99
N GLU A 411 18.61 5.88 -12.27
CA GLU A 411 19.09 6.11 -13.63
C GLU A 411 19.44 4.79 -14.33
N ILE A 412 20.16 3.90 -13.65
CA ILE A 412 20.53 2.58 -14.18
C ILE A 412 19.26 1.71 -14.42
N ILE A 413 18.29 1.76 -13.51
CA ILE A 413 17.00 1.08 -13.72
C ILE A 413 16.33 1.58 -15.00
N GLU A 414 16.32 2.89 -15.22
CA GLU A 414 15.72 3.49 -16.41
C GLU A 414 16.43 3.09 -17.72
N GLU A 415 17.73 2.82 -17.65
CA GLU A 415 18.52 2.34 -18.79
C GLU A 415 18.28 0.83 -19.07
N GLN A 416 17.94 0.04 -18.05
CA GLN A 416 17.85 -1.42 -18.15
C GLN A 416 16.42 -1.95 -18.29
N GLU A 417 15.41 -1.28 -17.74
CA GLU A 417 14.01 -1.67 -17.87
C GLU A 417 13.39 -1.09 -19.15
N ASN A 418 12.54 -1.87 -19.84
CA ASN A 418 11.95 -1.44 -21.10
C ASN A 418 10.66 -0.60 -20.90
N THR A 419 9.97 -0.84 -19.81
CA THR A 419 8.65 -0.26 -19.54
C THR A 419 8.60 0.39 -18.15
N ARG A 420 7.73 1.38 -18.01
CA ARG A 420 7.46 1.99 -16.70
C ARG A 420 6.89 0.98 -15.73
N ARG A 421 7.20 1.17 -14.45
CA ARG A 421 6.81 0.26 -13.38
C ARG A 421 5.35 0.38 -12.97
N GLY A 422 4.74 1.56 -13.15
CA GLY A 422 3.36 1.81 -12.71
C GLY A 422 3.20 1.63 -11.21
N VAL A 423 2.30 0.74 -10.78
CA VAL A 423 2.02 0.47 -9.35
C VAL A 423 3.22 -0.15 -8.63
N TYR A 424 3.96 -1.04 -9.30
CA TYR A 424 5.07 -1.77 -8.68
C TYR A 424 6.16 -0.84 -8.15
N GLY A 425 6.55 -1.03 -6.89
CA GLY A 425 7.56 -0.20 -6.22
C GLY A 425 7.05 1.20 -5.84
N GLY A 426 5.78 1.50 -6.11
CA GLY A 426 5.06 2.63 -5.58
C GLY A 426 4.56 2.38 -4.16
N ILE A 427 3.52 3.09 -3.74
CA ILE A 427 2.89 2.90 -2.43
C ILE A 427 1.39 2.64 -2.56
N VAL A 428 0.87 1.95 -1.56
CA VAL A 428 -0.55 1.84 -1.26
C VAL A 428 -0.78 2.17 0.22
N GLY A 429 -1.93 2.75 0.55
CA GLY A 429 -2.24 3.07 1.94
C GLY A 429 -3.14 4.29 2.08
N TYR A 430 -2.99 4.98 3.20
CA TYR A 430 -3.81 6.14 3.50
C TYR A 430 -3.03 7.32 4.10
N ILE A 431 -3.59 8.50 3.87
CA ILE A 431 -3.21 9.78 4.47
C ILE A 431 -4.46 10.28 5.16
N ASP A 432 -4.49 10.24 6.49
CA ASP A 432 -5.67 10.67 7.23
C ASP A 432 -5.69 12.19 7.48
N PHE A 433 -6.86 12.69 7.86
CA PHE A 433 -7.04 14.13 8.13
C PHE A 433 -6.85 14.49 9.61
N THR A 434 -6.43 13.53 10.42
CA THR A 434 -6.01 13.78 11.81
C THR A 434 -4.51 13.99 11.95
N GLY A 435 -3.74 13.83 10.86
CA GLY A 435 -2.28 14.01 10.81
C GLY A 435 -1.49 12.71 10.86
N ASN A 436 -2.09 11.58 10.48
CA ASN A 436 -1.43 10.29 10.39
C ASN A 436 -1.29 9.84 8.93
N LEU A 437 -0.37 8.91 8.71
CA LEU A 437 -0.14 8.27 7.42
C LEU A 437 0.34 6.84 7.67
N ASP A 438 -0.18 5.89 6.90
CA ASP A 438 0.30 4.51 6.90
C ASP A 438 0.32 3.99 5.46
N THR A 439 1.54 3.68 4.98
CA THR A 439 1.75 3.27 3.59
C THR A 439 2.65 2.06 3.52
N ALA A 440 2.27 1.12 2.67
CA ALA A 440 3.07 -0.04 2.29
C ALA A 440 3.67 0.14 0.89
N ILE A 441 4.79 -0.50 0.65
CA ILE A 441 5.38 -0.61 -0.68
C ILE A 441 4.49 -1.52 -1.54
N ALA A 442 4.16 -1.09 -2.75
CA ALA A 442 3.34 -1.88 -3.66
C ALA A 442 4.17 -3.00 -4.32
N ILE A 443 4.32 -4.09 -3.61
CA ILE A 443 4.96 -5.35 -4.04
C ILE A 443 4.01 -6.53 -3.78
N ARG A 444 4.27 -7.67 -4.38
CA ARG A 444 3.36 -8.84 -4.30
C ARG A 444 1.93 -8.44 -4.68
N THR A 445 1.82 -7.68 -5.78
CA THR A 445 0.63 -6.96 -6.19
C THR A 445 0.25 -7.32 -7.61
N ALA A 446 -1.02 -7.55 -7.85
CA ALA A 446 -1.62 -7.61 -9.16
C ALA A 446 -2.33 -6.27 -9.47
N LEU A 447 -1.97 -5.66 -10.59
CA LEU A 447 -2.79 -4.66 -11.26
C LEU A 447 -3.70 -5.41 -12.24
N ILE A 448 -5.00 -5.30 -12.06
CA ILE A 448 -6.00 -5.91 -12.96
C ILE A 448 -6.63 -4.79 -13.78
N LEU A 449 -6.49 -4.90 -15.10
CA LEU A 449 -6.99 -3.90 -16.04
C LEU A 449 -7.36 -4.58 -17.35
N ASN A 450 -8.57 -4.29 -17.87
CA ASN A 450 -9.05 -4.80 -19.16
C ASN A 450 -8.93 -6.34 -19.29
N GLY A 451 -9.22 -7.09 -18.24
CA GLY A 451 -9.17 -8.56 -18.24
C GLY A 451 -7.76 -9.16 -18.21
N THR A 452 -6.75 -8.35 -17.92
CA THR A 452 -5.35 -8.78 -17.75
C THR A 452 -4.87 -8.45 -16.35
N ALA A 453 -4.22 -9.40 -15.70
CA ALA A 453 -3.48 -9.19 -14.46
C ALA A 453 -2.00 -9.00 -14.78
N TYR A 454 -1.44 -7.90 -14.30
CA TYR A 454 -0.02 -7.55 -14.37
C TYR A 454 0.60 -7.70 -12.98
N VAL A 455 1.67 -8.48 -12.89
CA VAL A 455 2.41 -8.72 -11.66
C VAL A 455 3.87 -8.42 -11.92
N GLN A 456 4.48 -7.52 -11.17
CA GLN A 456 5.90 -7.18 -11.33
C GLN A 456 6.69 -7.59 -10.10
N ALA A 457 7.91 -8.06 -10.33
CA ALA A 457 8.84 -8.44 -9.27
C ALA A 457 10.28 -8.14 -9.70
N GLY A 458 11.14 -7.87 -8.72
CA GLY A 458 12.53 -7.53 -8.95
C GLY A 458 13.47 -8.21 -7.95
N ALA A 459 14.74 -8.16 -8.29
CA ALA A 459 15.86 -8.67 -7.53
C ALA A 459 16.91 -7.57 -7.32
N GLY A 460 17.53 -7.55 -6.15
CA GLY A 460 18.60 -6.61 -5.79
C GLY A 460 19.94 -7.07 -6.31
N ILE A 461 20.42 -6.44 -7.37
CA ILE A 461 21.68 -6.79 -8.01
C ILE A 461 22.85 -6.17 -7.27
N VAL A 462 23.80 -6.98 -6.87
CA VAL A 462 25.09 -6.62 -6.25
C VAL A 462 26.25 -7.23 -7.02
N ALA A 463 27.49 -6.88 -6.67
CA ALA A 463 28.69 -7.33 -7.39
C ALA A 463 28.78 -8.87 -7.54
N ASP A 464 28.31 -9.62 -6.54
CA ASP A 464 28.36 -11.08 -6.51
C ASP A 464 27.10 -11.76 -7.06
N SER A 465 26.09 -11.01 -7.54
CA SER A 465 24.84 -11.56 -8.06
C SER A 465 25.08 -12.53 -9.24
N ASP A 466 24.36 -13.66 -9.21
CA ASP A 466 24.31 -14.62 -10.31
C ASP A 466 23.09 -14.36 -11.19
N PRO A 467 23.27 -14.12 -12.51
CA PRO A 467 22.17 -13.73 -13.40
C PRO A 467 21.00 -14.72 -13.47
N GLU A 468 21.27 -16.03 -13.36
CA GLU A 468 20.22 -17.05 -13.39
C GLU A 468 19.43 -17.03 -12.07
N SER A 469 20.13 -16.93 -10.94
CA SER A 469 19.52 -16.85 -9.62
C SER A 469 18.63 -15.63 -9.48
N GLU A 470 19.07 -14.45 -9.93
CA GLU A 470 18.28 -13.20 -9.86
C GLU A 470 17.05 -13.25 -10.77
N ASN A 471 17.18 -13.84 -11.96
CA ASN A 471 16.03 -14.08 -12.82
C ASN A 471 15.02 -15.02 -12.17
N GLN A 472 15.47 -16.12 -11.57
CA GLN A 472 14.61 -17.06 -10.87
C GLN A 472 13.95 -16.42 -9.63
N GLU A 473 14.64 -15.52 -8.94
CA GLU A 473 14.10 -14.78 -7.79
C GLU A 473 12.89 -13.93 -8.20
N CYS A 474 12.94 -13.22 -9.33
CA CYS A 474 11.78 -12.47 -9.84
C CYS A 474 10.58 -13.39 -10.07
N HIS A 475 10.78 -14.56 -10.70
CA HIS A 475 9.72 -15.54 -10.90
C HIS A 475 9.15 -16.06 -9.57
N ASN A 476 10.00 -16.35 -8.60
CA ASN A 476 9.60 -16.83 -7.28
C ASN A 476 8.79 -15.77 -6.52
N LYS A 477 9.22 -14.50 -6.57
CA LYS A 477 8.50 -13.38 -5.94
C LYS A 477 7.13 -13.10 -6.57
N ALA A 478 6.96 -13.35 -7.86
CA ALA A 478 5.68 -13.18 -8.55
C ALA A 478 4.73 -14.39 -8.37
N ALA A 479 5.28 -15.57 -8.06
CA ALA A 479 4.56 -16.85 -8.12
C ALA A 479 3.29 -16.89 -7.27
N ALA A 480 3.32 -16.37 -6.04
CA ALA A 480 2.16 -16.39 -5.13
C ALA A 480 0.98 -15.61 -5.70
N VAL A 481 1.25 -14.42 -6.26
CA VAL A 481 0.21 -13.55 -6.85
C VAL A 481 -0.34 -14.15 -8.14
N LEU A 482 0.53 -14.63 -9.03
CA LEU A 482 0.12 -15.28 -10.29
C LEU A 482 -0.70 -16.55 -10.03
N SER A 483 -0.32 -17.35 -9.03
CA SER A 483 -1.07 -18.52 -8.60
C SER A 483 -2.44 -18.16 -8.01
N ALA A 484 -2.53 -17.06 -7.27
CA ALA A 484 -3.80 -16.56 -6.72
C ALA A 484 -4.76 -16.12 -7.83
N VAL A 485 -4.27 -15.38 -8.84
CA VAL A 485 -5.06 -15.00 -10.03
C VAL A 485 -5.52 -16.26 -10.79
N HIS A 486 -4.63 -17.23 -10.98
CA HIS A 486 -4.97 -18.48 -11.67
C HIS A 486 -6.03 -19.29 -10.91
N ALA A 487 -5.90 -19.43 -9.59
CA ALA A 487 -6.87 -20.09 -8.75
C ALA A 487 -8.23 -19.36 -8.77
N ALA A 488 -8.23 -18.04 -8.68
CA ALA A 488 -9.45 -17.23 -8.76
C ALA A 488 -10.19 -17.42 -10.09
N ASN A 489 -9.48 -17.49 -11.21
CA ASN A 489 -10.08 -17.76 -12.54
C ASN A 489 -10.82 -19.11 -12.61
N ARG A 490 -10.54 -20.04 -11.69
CA ARG A 490 -11.14 -21.39 -11.60
C ARG A 490 -12.17 -21.51 -10.49
N LEU A 491 -12.32 -20.48 -9.64
CA LEU A 491 -13.27 -20.48 -8.54
C LEU A 491 -14.71 -20.57 -9.09
N GLY A 492 -15.53 -21.48 -8.54
CA GLY A 492 -16.92 -21.70 -8.97
C GLY A 492 -17.12 -22.37 -10.32
N LYS A 493 -16.05 -22.81 -11.00
CA LYS A 493 -16.11 -23.51 -12.31
C LYS A 493 -15.88 -25.01 -12.14
N ASN A 494 -16.75 -25.70 -11.37
CA ASN A 494 -16.78 -27.18 -11.30
C ASN A 494 -18.04 -27.72 -11.96
#